data_6be1235f01cfdb2fe35b094dab936c8c
#
_entry.id   6be1235f01cfdb2fe35b094dab936c8c
#
_cell.length_a   1.000
_cell.length_b   1.000
_cell.length_c   1.000
_cell.angle_alpha   90.00
_cell.angle_beta   90.00
_cell.angle_gamma   90.00
#
_symmetry.space_group_name_H-M   'P 1'
#
loop_
_entity.id
_entity.type
_entity.pdbx_description
1 polymer ?
#
loop_
_entity_poly.entity_id
_entity_poly.type
_entity_poly.pdbx_seq_one_letter_code
_entity_poly.pdbx_strand_id
1 'polypeptide(L)'
;MKHIIDIETWERKENFNFFRHFQNPQLSITSEVECGGAKKRAKETHQSFFLHYLYAVLRAANEIPELRYRIDPEGRVVLYDKIDILSPIKIKENGKFFTIRFPYHEDFDTFHQEARKIIDSIPEDGDPYAAENGEVAHGDYGLCLLYTSPSPRDTR
;
A
#
# COMPACT_ATOMS: atom_id res chain seq x y z
N MET A 1 12.84 10.36 1.18
CA MET A 1 12.94 11.83 0.92
C MET A 1 11.86 12.18 -0.09
N LYS A 2 11.43 13.47 -0.19
CA LYS A 2 10.47 13.93 -1.20
C LYS A 2 11.06 15.08 -2.00
N HIS A 3 10.74 15.14 -3.30
CA HIS A 3 11.18 16.17 -4.24
C HIS A 3 9.97 16.91 -4.79
N ILE A 4 9.97 18.23 -4.69
CA ILE A 4 8.93 19.08 -5.28
C ILE A 4 9.16 19.12 -6.79
N ILE A 5 8.11 18.89 -7.57
CA ILE A 5 8.15 18.94 -9.03
C ILE A 5 7.85 20.36 -9.51
N ASP A 6 8.71 20.88 -10.33
CA ASP A 6 8.43 22.13 -11.06
C ASP A 6 7.40 21.82 -12.17
N ILE A 7 6.17 22.27 -11.96
CA ILE A 7 5.06 22.03 -12.89
C ILE A 7 5.34 22.67 -14.25
N GLU A 8 6.06 23.79 -14.31
CA GLU A 8 6.28 24.51 -15.58
C GLU A 8 7.14 23.70 -16.55
N THR A 9 8.05 22.88 -16.04
CA THR A 9 8.96 22.04 -16.82
C THR A 9 8.53 20.56 -16.86
N TRP A 10 7.47 20.19 -16.12
CA TRP A 10 7.05 18.81 -16.03
C TRP A 10 6.33 18.33 -17.29
N GLU A 11 6.75 17.22 -17.86
CA GLU A 11 6.17 16.64 -19.10
C GLU A 11 4.66 16.32 -18.99
N ARG A 12 4.14 16.13 -17.75
CA ARG A 12 2.73 15.84 -17.48
C ARG A 12 1.90 17.06 -17.07
N LYS A 13 2.45 18.26 -17.22
CA LYS A 13 1.79 19.52 -16.86
C LYS A 13 0.37 19.63 -17.41
N GLU A 14 0.18 19.35 -18.71
CA GLU A 14 -1.12 19.49 -19.36
C GLU A 14 -2.16 18.50 -18.78
N ASN A 15 -1.77 17.22 -18.60
CA ASN A 15 -2.64 16.22 -18.00
C ASN A 15 -2.98 16.59 -16.54
N PHE A 16 -1.99 17.02 -15.77
CA PHE A 16 -2.22 17.45 -14.39
C PHE A 16 -3.18 18.64 -14.33
N ASN A 17 -2.96 19.68 -15.13
CA ASN A 17 -3.81 20.86 -15.16
C ASN A 17 -5.24 20.54 -15.60
N PHE A 18 -5.41 19.58 -16.50
CA PHE A 18 -6.74 19.14 -16.93
C PHE A 18 -7.49 18.41 -15.81
N PHE A 19 -6.86 17.42 -15.17
CA PHE A 19 -7.53 16.56 -14.20
C PHE A 19 -7.64 17.16 -12.80
N ARG A 20 -6.76 18.08 -12.40
CA ARG A 20 -6.77 18.68 -11.05
C ARG A 20 -8.08 19.39 -10.66
N HIS A 21 -8.87 19.77 -11.64
CA HIS A 21 -10.15 20.47 -11.45
C HIS A 21 -11.36 19.52 -11.36
N PHE A 22 -11.16 18.22 -11.57
CA PHE A 22 -12.24 17.26 -11.44
C PHE A 22 -12.52 16.99 -9.97
N GLN A 23 -13.80 16.91 -9.60
CA GLN A 23 -14.20 16.56 -8.22
C GLN A 23 -13.71 15.17 -7.82
N ASN A 24 -13.64 14.24 -8.77
CA ASN A 24 -13.23 12.86 -8.51
C ASN A 24 -12.42 12.32 -9.71
N PRO A 25 -11.12 12.63 -9.80
CA PRO A 25 -10.26 12.21 -10.90
C PRO A 25 -9.77 10.77 -10.70
N GLN A 26 -10.69 9.82 -10.46
CA GLN A 26 -10.35 8.43 -10.23
C GLN A 26 -10.32 7.63 -11.53
N LEU A 27 -9.35 6.73 -11.64
CA LEU A 27 -9.26 5.71 -12.66
C LEU A 27 -9.20 4.33 -11.99
N SER A 28 -10.06 3.42 -12.42
CA SER A 28 -10.03 2.01 -11.98
C SER A 28 -9.57 1.12 -13.11
N ILE A 29 -8.60 0.26 -12.81
CA ILE A 29 -8.09 -0.76 -13.73
C ILE A 29 -8.22 -2.11 -13.05
N THR A 30 -8.83 -3.08 -13.72
CA THR A 30 -8.90 -4.47 -13.26
C THR A 30 -8.14 -5.35 -14.24
N SER A 31 -7.21 -6.15 -13.72
CA SER A 31 -6.48 -7.14 -14.51
C SER A 31 -6.32 -8.44 -13.74
N GLU A 32 -6.16 -9.53 -14.48
CA GLU A 32 -5.81 -10.84 -13.90
C GLU A 32 -4.29 -10.95 -13.81
N VAL A 33 -3.79 -11.43 -12.67
CA VAL A 33 -2.36 -11.66 -12.43
C VAL A 33 -2.16 -13.10 -12.01
N GLU A 34 -1.25 -13.80 -12.72
CA GLU A 34 -0.87 -15.16 -12.35
C GLU A 34 -0.06 -15.16 -11.05
N CYS A 35 -0.61 -15.77 -10.01
CA CYS A 35 0.00 -15.81 -8.68
C CYS A 35 0.33 -17.22 -8.18
N GLY A 36 0.16 -18.25 -9.03
CA GLY A 36 0.39 -19.65 -8.66
C GLY A 36 1.81 -19.91 -8.16
N GLY A 37 2.82 -19.31 -8.81
CA GLY A 37 4.21 -19.40 -8.38
C GLY A 37 4.46 -18.82 -7.00
N ALA A 38 3.93 -17.64 -6.72
CA ALA A 38 4.05 -16.99 -5.40
C ALA A 38 3.32 -17.80 -4.31
N LYS A 39 2.12 -18.32 -4.60
CA LYS A 39 1.37 -19.17 -3.68
C LYS A 39 2.09 -20.48 -3.37
N LYS A 40 2.68 -21.11 -4.38
CA LYS A 40 3.50 -22.32 -4.22
C LYS A 40 4.71 -22.04 -3.32
N ARG A 41 5.46 -20.98 -3.61
CA ARG A 41 6.63 -20.58 -2.81
C ARG A 41 6.25 -20.31 -1.35
N ALA A 42 5.20 -19.53 -1.12
CA ALA A 42 4.72 -19.24 0.24
C ALA A 42 4.41 -20.53 1.03
N LYS A 43 3.79 -21.52 0.38
CA LYS A 43 3.52 -22.83 0.98
C LYS A 43 4.80 -23.62 1.28
N GLU A 44 5.74 -23.66 0.35
CA GLU A 44 7.02 -24.40 0.49
C GLU A 44 7.90 -23.80 1.61
N THR A 45 7.88 -22.47 1.76
CA THR A 45 8.67 -21.75 2.76
C THR A 45 7.92 -21.52 4.08
N HIS A 46 6.67 -22.01 4.21
CA HIS A 46 5.80 -21.76 5.37
C HIS A 46 5.61 -20.27 5.68
N GLN A 47 5.62 -19.43 4.64
CA GLN A 47 5.42 -17.99 4.72
C GLN A 47 3.99 -17.59 4.36
N SER A 48 3.58 -16.38 4.77
CA SER A 48 2.27 -15.85 4.44
C SER A 48 2.18 -15.45 2.96
N PHE A 49 1.27 -16.05 2.20
CA PHE A 49 1.00 -15.61 0.83
C PHE A 49 0.56 -14.15 0.75
N PHE A 50 -0.17 -13.67 1.77
CA PHE A 50 -0.53 -12.26 1.90
C PHE A 50 0.71 -11.35 1.85
N LEU A 51 1.76 -11.67 2.62
CA LEU A 51 2.99 -10.87 2.63
C LEU A 51 3.77 -10.96 1.31
N HIS A 52 3.70 -12.08 0.60
CA HIS A 52 4.31 -12.22 -0.73
C HIS A 52 3.67 -11.26 -1.74
N TYR A 53 2.34 -11.24 -1.85
CA TYR A 53 1.72 -10.34 -2.82
C TYR A 53 1.73 -8.87 -2.36
N LEU A 54 1.63 -8.62 -1.06
CA LEU A 54 1.78 -7.27 -0.51
C LEU A 54 3.13 -6.67 -0.87
N TYR A 55 4.19 -7.44 -0.70
CA TYR A 55 5.55 -7.05 -1.09
C TYR A 55 5.68 -6.82 -2.60
N ALA A 56 5.15 -7.74 -3.41
CA ALA A 56 5.22 -7.61 -4.86
C ALA A 56 4.55 -6.32 -5.36
N VAL A 57 3.37 -5.99 -4.82
CA VAL A 57 2.67 -4.75 -5.14
C VAL A 57 3.46 -3.52 -4.67
N LEU A 58 3.95 -3.55 -3.43
CA LEU A 58 4.75 -2.46 -2.86
C LEU A 58 6.05 -2.23 -3.63
N ARG A 59 6.73 -3.30 -4.00
CA ARG A 59 7.95 -3.24 -4.81
C ARG A 59 7.67 -2.64 -6.19
N ALA A 60 6.65 -3.13 -6.89
CA ALA A 60 6.27 -2.59 -8.20
C ALA A 60 5.92 -1.09 -8.11
N ALA A 61 5.19 -0.67 -7.07
CA ALA A 61 4.88 0.73 -6.85
C ALA A 61 6.13 1.59 -6.57
N ASN A 62 7.16 1.02 -5.94
CA ASN A 62 8.44 1.71 -5.72
C ASN A 62 9.36 1.71 -6.95
N GLU A 63 9.19 0.79 -7.88
CA GLU A 63 9.93 0.76 -9.15
C GLU A 63 9.34 1.75 -10.18
N ILE A 64 8.05 2.11 -10.07
CA ILE A 64 7.35 2.97 -11.02
C ILE A 64 7.20 4.37 -10.43
N PRO A 65 7.93 5.40 -10.94
CA PRO A 65 7.87 6.77 -10.42
C PRO A 65 6.46 7.35 -10.38
N GLU A 66 5.63 7.03 -11.37
CA GLU A 66 4.25 7.51 -11.50
C GLU A 66 3.37 7.13 -10.32
N LEU A 67 3.63 6.02 -9.69
CA LEU A 67 2.89 5.55 -8.51
C LEU A 67 3.37 6.22 -7.21
N ARG A 68 4.46 6.98 -7.27
CA ARG A 68 5.05 7.69 -6.11
C ARG A 68 4.79 9.20 -6.11
N TYR A 69 4.10 9.74 -7.13
CA TYR A 69 3.66 11.13 -7.11
C TYR A 69 2.51 11.33 -6.13
N ARG A 70 2.53 12.44 -5.41
CA ARG A 70 1.44 12.89 -4.53
C ARG A 70 1.19 14.38 -4.72
N ILE A 71 0.01 14.83 -4.33
CA ILE A 71 -0.28 16.26 -4.20
C ILE A 71 -0.24 16.55 -2.70
N ASP A 72 0.61 17.47 -2.29
CA ASP A 72 0.73 17.86 -0.89
C ASP A 72 -0.41 18.81 -0.46
N PRO A 73 -0.55 19.11 0.84
CA PRO A 73 -1.59 20.03 1.34
C PRO A 73 -1.51 21.44 0.74
N GLU A 74 -0.35 21.85 0.27
CA GLU A 74 -0.15 23.13 -0.43
C GLU A 74 -0.49 23.06 -1.93
N GLY A 75 -0.94 21.90 -2.42
CA GLY A 75 -1.33 21.69 -3.81
C GLY A 75 -0.17 21.49 -4.78
N ARG A 76 1.04 21.27 -4.27
CA ARG A 76 2.24 21.01 -5.08
C ARG A 76 2.34 19.52 -5.41
N VAL A 77 2.84 19.20 -6.60
CA VAL A 77 3.18 17.83 -6.94
C VAL A 77 4.53 17.47 -6.32
N VAL A 78 4.58 16.38 -5.61
CA VAL A 78 5.79 15.84 -4.97
C VAL A 78 6.04 14.41 -5.42
N LEU A 79 7.29 14.06 -5.66
CA LEU A 79 7.74 12.69 -5.91
C LEU A 79 8.45 12.17 -4.66
N TYR A 80 8.00 11.05 -4.14
CA TYR A 80 8.67 10.35 -3.04
C TYR A 80 9.73 9.38 -3.57
N ASP A 81 10.89 9.31 -2.91
CA ASP A 81 11.94 8.33 -3.24
C ASP A 81 11.44 6.90 -3.00
N LYS A 82 10.73 6.71 -1.90
CA LYS A 82 10.11 5.44 -1.50
C LYS A 82 8.76 5.70 -0.85
N ILE A 83 7.86 4.77 -1.03
CA ILE A 83 6.53 4.76 -0.41
C ILE A 83 6.31 3.44 0.33
N ASP A 84 5.52 3.51 1.37
CA ASP A 84 5.08 2.36 2.15
C ASP A 84 3.70 1.88 1.70
N ILE A 85 3.23 0.77 2.25
CA ILE A 85 1.89 0.25 1.95
C ILE A 85 1.06 0.16 3.22
N LEU A 86 -0.22 0.53 3.08
CA LEU A 86 -1.23 0.39 4.12
C LEU A 86 -2.13 -0.78 3.77
N SER A 87 -2.43 -1.61 4.75
CA SER A 87 -3.40 -2.69 4.55
C SER A 87 -4.21 -2.94 5.82
N PRO A 88 -5.53 -3.16 5.72
CA PRO A 88 -6.34 -3.58 6.84
C PRO A 88 -6.02 -5.03 7.19
N ILE A 89 -5.73 -5.28 8.45
CA ILE A 89 -5.49 -6.61 9.03
C ILE A 89 -6.64 -6.95 9.95
N LYS A 90 -7.29 -8.10 9.69
CA LYS A 90 -8.37 -8.59 10.53
C LYS A 90 -7.82 -9.31 11.76
N ILE A 91 -8.33 -8.93 12.93
CA ILE A 91 -8.07 -9.67 14.17
C ILE A 91 -9.04 -10.84 14.23
N LYS A 92 -8.49 -12.04 14.46
CA LYS A 92 -9.27 -13.28 14.42
C LYS A 92 -10.36 -13.33 15.48
N GLU A 93 -10.05 -12.86 16.69
CA GLU A 93 -10.86 -13.03 17.90
C GLU A 93 -12.12 -12.15 17.93
N ASN A 94 -12.06 -10.94 17.40
CA ASN A 94 -13.15 -9.96 17.51
C ASN A 94 -13.69 -9.45 16.18
N GLY A 95 -13.09 -9.86 15.06
CA GLY A 95 -13.51 -9.45 13.71
C GLY A 95 -13.20 -8.00 13.34
N LYS A 96 -12.53 -7.24 14.20
CA LYS A 96 -12.10 -5.87 13.93
C LYS A 96 -10.96 -5.85 12.93
N PHE A 97 -10.78 -4.71 12.25
CA PHE A 97 -9.68 -4.48 11.32
C PHE A 97 -8.81 -3.34 11.83
N PHE A 98 -7.49 -3.54 11.78
CA PHE A 98 -6.52 -2.49 11.98
C PHE A 98 -5.90 -2.12 10.63
N THR A 99 -5.85 -0.83 10.31
CA THR A 99 -5.09 -0.37 9.15
C THR A 99 -3.63 -0.22 9.55
N ILE A 100 -2.81 -1.08 9.00
CA ILE A 100 -1.40 -1.20 9.35
C ILE A 100 -0.55 -0.66 8.22
N ARG A 101 0.48 0.11 8.58
CA ARG A 101 1.54 0.55 7.69
C ARG A 101 2.66 -0.48 7.68
N PHE A 102 3.05 -0.92 6.49
CA PHE A 102 4.19 -1.79 6.26
C PHE A 102 5.28 -0.99 5.54
N PRO A 103 6.43 -0.74 6.20
CA PRO A 103 7.56 -0.06 5.58
C PRO A 103 8.12 -0.84 4.39
N TYR A 104 8.58 -0.10 3.38
CA TYR A 104 9.24 -0.70 2.23
C TYR A 104 10.69 -1.08 2.56
N HIS A 105 11.05 -2.30 2.18
CA HIS A 105 12.43 -2.80 2.14
C HIS A 105 12.77 -3.31 0.74
N GLU A 106 14.01 -3.20 0.33
CA GLU A 106 14.47 -3.73 -0.96
C GLU A 106 14.54 -5.25 -0.97
N ASP A 107 14.80 -5.83 0.20
CA ASP A 107 14.87 -7.26 0.43
C ASP A 107 13.56 -7.81 1.01
N PHE A 108 13.07 -8.91 0.43
CA PHE A 108 11.84 -9.56 0.85
C PHE A 108 11.92 -10.14 2.27
N ASP A 109 13.05 -10.75 2.62
CA ASP A 109 13.15 -11.41 3.93
C ASP A 109 13.13 -10.39 5.07
N THR A 110 13.78 -9.25 4.89
CA THR A 110 13.73 -8.11 5.81
C THR A 110 12.30 -7.57 5.93
N PHE A 111 11.63 -7.32 4.79
CA PHE A 111 10.24 -6.91 4.76
C PHE A 111 9.34 -7.90 5.50
N HIS A 112 9.49 -9.20 5.20
CA HIS A 112 8.65 -10.25 5.78
C HIS A 112 8.81 -10.33 7.31
N GLN A 113 10.06 -10.28 7.80
CA GLN A 113 10.35 -10.33 9.24
C GLN A 113 9.75 -9.14 9.97
N GLU A 114 9.90 -7.92 9.43
CA GLU A 114 9.34 -6.72 10.05
C GLU A 114 7.81 -6.72 10.00
N ALA A 115 7.23 -7.07 8.86
CA ALA A 115 5.79 -7.18 8.69
C ALA A 115 5.17 -8.20 9.68
N ARG A 116 5.84 -9.34 9.89
CA ARG A 116 5.41 -10.31 10.91
C ARG A 116 5.44 -9.73 12.31
N LYS A 117 6.53 -9.06 12.71
CA LYS A 117 6.62 -8.40 14.00
C LYS A 117 5.49 -7.39 14.22
N ILE A 118 5.21 -6.58 13.20
CA ILE A 118 4.12 -5.58 13.24
C ILE A 118 2.77 -6.29 13.44
N ILE A 119 2.48 -7.32 12.64
CA ILE A 119 1.22 -8.08 12.76
C ILE A 119 1.09 -8.75 14.14
N ASP A 120 2.16 -9.37 14.61
CA ASP A 120 2.16 -10.09 15.90
C ASP A 120 2.10 -9.12 17.10
N SER A 121 2.39 -7.84 16.91
CA SER A 121 2.27 -6.79 17.93
C SER A 121 0.89 -6.15 18.03
N ILE A 122 -0.04 -6.48 17.12
CA ILE A 122 -1.40 -5.93 17.15
C ILE A 122 -2.14 -6.46 18.39
N PRO A 123 -2.61 -5.59 19.30
CA PRO A 123 -3.31 -6.02 20.49
C PRO A 123 -4.69 -6.58 20.12
N GLU A 124 -5.07 -7.71 20.71
CA GLU A 124 -6.36 -8.38 20.48
C GLU A 124 -7.56 -7.53 20.89
N ASP A 125 -7.40 -6.72 21.92
CA ASP A 125 -8.40 -5.81 22.50
C ASP A 125 -8.19 -4.34 22.13
N GLY A 126 -7.21 -4.05 21.28
CA GLY A 126 -6.87 -2.69 20.87
C GLY A 126 -8.04 -1.96 20.19
N ASP A 127 -8.03 -0.63 20.32
CA ASP A 127 -8.94 0.23 19.57
C ASP A 127 -8.38 0.44 18.15
N PRO A 128 -9.07 -0.05 17.09
CA PRO A 128 -8.61 0.13 15.71
C PRO A 128 -8.60 1.60 15.26
N TYR A 129 -9.22 2.48 16.04
CA TYR A 129 -9.30 3.92 15.77
C TYR A 129 -8.41 4.75 16.69
N ALA A 130 -7.63 4.12 17.58
CA ALA A 130 -6.67 4.83 18.42
C ALA A 130 -5.67 5.64 17.58
N ALA A 131 -5.32 6.84 18.05
CA ALA A 131 -4.48 7.80 17.32
C ALA A 131 -3.11 7.23 16.92
N GLU A 132 -2.56 6.30 17.68
CA GLU A 132 -1.30 5.62 17.34
C GLU A 132 -1.40 4.77 16.06
N ASN A 133 -2.62 4.30 15.75
CA ASN A 133 -2.92 3.62 14.48
C ASN A 133 -3.51 4.60 13.45
N GLY A 134 -4.01 5.73 13.90
CA GLY A 134 -4.74 6.73 13.11
C GLY A 134 -3.89 7.85 12.55
N GLU A 135 -2.61 7.96 12.92
CA GLU A 135 -1.64 8.82 12.21
C GLU A 135 -1.25 8.27 10.83
N VAL A 136 -1.96 7.29 10.36
CA VAL A 136 -2.07 7.00 8.94
C VAL A 136 -2.88 8.11 8.27
N ALA A 137 -2.59 9.33 8.69
CA ALA A 137 -3.19 10.52 8.16
C ALA A 137 -2.75 10.70 6.72
N HIS A 138 -3.73 10.61 5.88
CA HIS A 138 -3.92 11.43 4.71
C HIS A 138 -2.62 12.05 4.12
N GLY A 139 -2.01 11.38 3.16
CA GLY A 139 -1.21 12.02 2.15
C GLY A 139 0.25 11.63 2.05
N ASP A 140 0.95 11.34 3.13
CA ASP A 140 2.39 11.14 3.06
C ASP A 140 2.85 9.69 2.80
N TYR A 141 1.95 8.70 2.85
CA TYR A 141 2.34 7.30 3.01
C TYR A 141 1.90 6.33 1.92
N GLY A 142 1.78 6.72 0.71
CA GLY A 142 1.88 5.69 -0.26
C GLY A 142 0.62 4.99 -0.73
N LEU A 143 0.71 3.71 -0.86
CA LEU A 143 -0.26 2.83 -1.46
C LEU A 143 -1.21 2.27 -0.40
N CYS A 144 -2.51 2.42 -0.59
CA CYS A 144 -3.49 1.73 0.24
C CYS A 144 -3.94 0.45 -0.47
N LEU A 145 -3.65 -0.71 0.11
CA LEU A 145 -4.15 -1.98 -0.36
C LEU A 145 -5.35 -2.40 0.50
N LEU A 146 -6.55 -2.25 -0.05
CA LEU A 146 -7.75 -2.77 0.56
C LEU A 146 -7.92 -4.23 0.16
N TYR A 147 -7.63 -5.16 1.07
CA TYR A 147 -8.05 -6.54 0.94
C TYR A 147 -9.51 -6.63 1.40
N THR A 148 -10.42 -6.45 0.49
CA THR A 148 -11.84 -6.59 0.76
C THR A 148 -12.25 -8.03 0.46
N SER A 149 -12.39 -8.85 1.48
CA SER A 149 -13.08 -10.14 1.43
C SER A 149 -12.40 -11.20 0.53
N PRO A 150 -12.25 -12.43 0.97
CA PRO A 150 -11.88 -13.50 0.05
C PRO A 150 -12.90 -13.54 -1.09
N SER A 151 -12.41 -13.49 -2.32
CA SER A 151 -13.24 -13.76 -3.49
C SER A 151 -13.96 -15.08 -3.27
N PRO A 152 -15.22 -15.24 -3.71
CA PRO A 152 -15.90 -16.54 -3.69
C PRO A 152 -15.10 -17.66 -4.39
N ARG A 153 -14.06 -17.30 -5.16
CA ARG A 153 -13.11 -18.24 -5.79
C ARG A 153 -11.99 -18.71 -4.84
N ASP A 154 -11.76 -18.01 -3.72
CA ASP A 154 -10.69 -18.36 -2.76
C ASP A 154 -11.13 -19.37 -1.70
N THR A 155 -12.40 -19.76 -1.71
CA THR A 155 -13.00 -20.73 -0.78
C THR A 155 -13.05 -22.16 -1.32
N ARG A 156 -12.27 -22.49 -2.35
CA ARG A 156 -12.15 -23.85 -2.88
C ARG A 156 -10.77 -24.44 -2.65
#